data_8e4b6b6280f38759d811e5d8ad042eb3
#
_entry.id   8e4b6b6280f38759d811e5d8ad042eb3
#
_cell.length_a   1.000
_cell.length_b   1.000
_cell.length_c   1.000
_cell.angle_alpha   90.00
_cell.angle_beta   90.00
_cell.angle_gamma   90.00
#
_symmetry.space_group_name_H-M   'P 1'
#
loop_
_entity.id
_entity.type
_entity.pdbx_description
1 polymer ?
#
loop_
_entity_poly.entity_id
_entity_poly.type
_entity_poly.pdbx_seq_one_letter_code
_entity_poly.pdbx_strand_id
1 'polypeptide(L)'
;KNEATLALAKAIQSKRIVELQNDAHGFQNTNKSKANVIDYLMGIRSQSKERGSLNYEKTVGNTIRELKLFRGDYIAFRDIDKDFLNSFVDFLKQAKKASKFGLLKTGGVLSNNSVIAYYGVLRTAINRAYKEGIITVNPTKEFDFASKVKAEVSRREYLTIDELKLLIGTECKYEIMKQAFLFSCLCGLRVSDIRKLKWNDLQKSGERIRIEIKMQKTKEPLYLPISDEALKWLPQQNEAKGDDLIFPLTHEGTINKILQKWAKDAGVIKHISFHVARHTHATMMLTLGADLYTVSKLLGHKNIATTQIYAKIVDKKKEEAVSLIPNLTD
;
A
#
# COMPACT_ATOMS: atom_id res chain seq x y z
N LYS A 1 38.28 -40.44 29.79
CA LYS A 1 37.54 -39.84 28.61
C LYS A 1 36.11 -40.37 28.49
N ASN A 2 35.88 -41.67 28.66
CA ASN A 2 34.56 -42.30 28.50
C ASN A 2 33.53 -41.88 29.56
N GLU A 3 33.91 -41.69 30.83
CA GLU A 3 32.99 -41.30 31.92
C GLU A 3 32.47 -39.86 31.73
N ALA A 4 33.33 -38.93 31.36
CA ALA A 4 32.93 -37.54 31.11
C ALA A 4 31.98 -37.45 29.91
N THR A 5 32.21 -38.23 28.87
CA THR A 5 31.36 -38.31 27.69
C THR A 5 29.99 -38.93 28.03
N LEU A 6 29.97 -39.96 28.89
CA LEU A 6 28.72 -40.58 29.33
C LEU A 6 27.91 -39.67 30.25
N ALA A 7 28.58 -38.93 31.15
CA ALA A 7 27.94 -37.92 31.99
C ALA A 7 27.31 -36.79 31.15
N LEU A 8 28.03 -36.31 30.13
CA LEU A 8 27.50 -35.30 29.19
C LEU A 8 26.31 -35.83 28.40
N ALA A 9 26.38 -37.08 27.90
CA ALA A 9 25.25 -37.69 27.17
C ALA A 9 24.01 -37.83 28.06
N LYS A 10 24.15 -38.25 29.32
CA LYS A 10 23.05 -38.33 30.30
C LYS A 10 22.46 -36.93 30.59
N ALA A 11 23.30 -35.90 30.73
CA ALA A 11 22.83 -34.52 30.95
C ALA A 11 22.04 -34.00 29.75
N ILE A 12 22.50 -34.27 28.52
CA ILE A 12 21.80 -33.92 27.28
C ILE A 12 20.47 -34.66 27.18
N GLN A 13 20.44 -35.98 27.52
CA GLN A 13 19.22 -36.76 27.49
C GLN A 13 18.19 -36.26 28.52
N SER A 14 18.60 -35.98 29.75
CA SER A 14 17.71 -35.43 30.79
C SER A 14 17.14 -34.06 30.38
N LYS A 15 17.98 -33.20 29.81
CA LYS A 15 17.54 -31.91 29.26
C LYS A 15 16.49 -32.08 28.15
N ARG A 16 16.72 -33.05 27.26
CA ARG A 16 15.80 -33.33 26.13
C ARG A 16 14.46 -33.91 26.60
N ILE A 17 14.48 -34.75 27.64
CA ILE A 17 13.25 -35.28 28.25
C ILE A 17 12.43 -34.16 28.87
N VAL A 18 13.06 -33.23 29.62
CA VAL A 18 12.39 -32.05 30.19
C VAL A 18 11.83 -31.14 29.08
N GLU A 19 12.57 -30.93 27.99
CA GLU A 19 12.06 -30.15 26.83
C GLU A 19 10.84 -30.81 26.20
N LEU A 20 10.83 -32.13 26.00
CA LEU A 20 9.70 -32.88 25.46
C LEU A 20 8.49 -32.88 26.40
N GLN A 21 8.72 -33.01 27.71
CA GLN A 21 7.65 -32.91 28.71
C GLN A 21 7.05 -31.51 28.77
N ASN A 22 7.88 -30.47 28.67
CA ASN A 22 7.42 -29.09 28.61
C ASN A 22 6.58 -28.85 27.35
N ASP A 23 6.99 -29.35 26.17
CA ASP A 23 6.22 -29.28 24.93
C ASP A 23 4.87 -30.03 25.05
N ALA A 24 4.85 -31.20 25.71
CA ALA A 24 3.63 -32.00 25.92
C ALA A 24 2.64 -31.35 26.91
N HIS A 25 3.13 -30.59 27.88
CA HIS A 25 2.32 -29.90 28.90
C HIS A 25 2.10 -28.42 28.62
N GLY A 26 2.49 -27.90 27.42
CA GLY A 26 2.27 -26.50 27.03
C GLY A 26 3.19 -25.50 27.75
N PHE A 27 4.23 -25.94 28.39
CA PHE A 27 5.23 -25.04 28.97
C PHE A 27 6.14 -24.45 27.89
N GLN A 28 6.57 -23.21 28.09
CA GLN A 28 7.38 -22.48 27.12
C GLN A 28 8.69 -23.24 26.83
N ASN A 29 8.90 -23.61 25.57
CA ASN A 29 10.20 -24.09 25.14
C ASN A 29 11.20 -22.92 25.20
N THR A 30 11.95 -22.88 26.31
CA THR A 30 12.87 -21.78 26.65
C THR A 30 13.93 -21.52 25.58
N ASN A 31 14.27 -22.52 24.76
CA ASN A 31 15.24 -22.35 23.68
C ASN A 31 14.61 -21.72 22.43
N LYS A 32 13.38 -22.12 22.05
CA LYS A 32 12.69 -21.53 20.91
C LYS A 32 12.31 -20.06 21.16
N SER A 33 11.87 -19.73 22.38
CA SER A 33 11.48 -18.36 22.73
C SER A 33 12.65 -17.36 22.80
N LYS A 34 13.89 -17.85 22.83
CA LYS A 34 15.12 -17.04 22.69
C LYS A 34 15.40 -16.63 21.24
N ALA A 35 14.65 -17.14 20.27
CA ALA A 35 14.83 -16.76 18.86
C ALA A 35 14.79 -15.22 18.69
N ASN A 36 15.74 -14.70 17.91
CA ASN A 36 15.84 -13.26 17.67
C ASN A 36 14.76 -12.79 16.68
N VAL A 37 13.96 -11.83 17.09
CA VAL A 37 12.91 -11.20 16.26
C VAL A 37 13.48 -10.53 15.02
N ILE A 38 14.69 -9.95 15.12
CA ILE A 38 15.36 -9.30 13.99
C ILE A 38 15.65 -10.31 12.89
N ASP A 39 16.22 -11.47 13.25
CA ASP A 39 16.55 -12.53 12.28
C ASP A 39 15.29 -13.14 11.67
N TYR A 40 14.24 -13.32 12.47
CA TYR A 40 12.94 -13.77 12.00
C TYR A 40 12.32 -12.81 10.98
N LEU A 41 12.39 -11.51 11.26
CA LEU A 41 11.93 -10.47 10.33
C LEU A 41 12.80 -10.41 9.06
N MET A 42 14.10 -10.68 9.14
CA MET A 42 14.96 -10.80 7.96
C MET A 42 14.50 -11.95 7.06
N GLY A 43 14.10 -13.08 7.64
CA GLY A 43 13.48 -14.20 6.91
C GLY A 43 12.19 -13.80 6.20
N ILE A 44 11.30 -13.08 6.89
CA ILE A 44 10.06 -12.53 6.29
C ILE A 44 10.39 -11.55 5.14
N ARG A 45 11.41 -10.73 5.30
CA ARG A 45 11.88 -9.77 4.29
C ARG A 45 12.33 -10.49 3.03
N SER A 46 13.16 -11.53 3.15
CA SER A 46 13.64 -12.35 2.02
C SER A 46 12.48 -13.01 1.27
N GLN A 47 11.57 -13.67 1.99
CA GLN A 47 10.37 -14.27 1.39
C GLN A 47 9.51 -13.24 0.64
N SER A 48 9.40 -12.02 1.18
CA SER A 48 8.62 -10.95 0.54
C SER A 48 9.26 -10.46 -0.76
N LYS A 49 10.59 -10.42 -0.81
CA LYS A 49 11.37 -10.09 -2.01
C LYS A 49 11.18 -11.15 -3.09
N GLU A 50 11.29 -12.42 -2.75
CA GLU A 50 11.06 -13.56 -3.68
C GLU A 50 9.66 -13.55 -4.27
N ARG A 51 8.64 -13.22 -3.46
CA ARG A 51 7.24 -13.07 -3.92
C ARG A 51 6.97 -11.79 -4.71
N GLY A 52 7.97 -10.96 -4.96
CA GLY A 52 7.83 -9.69 -5.68
C GLY A 52 7.06 -8.59 -4.92
N SER A 53 6.88 -8.73 -3.60
CA SER A 53 6.17 -7.76 -2.77
C SER A 53 7.09 -6.65 -2.29
N LEU A 54 7.68 -5.88 -3.22
CA LEU A 54 8.73 -4.89 -2.93
C LEU A 54 8.34 -3.84 -1.88
N ASN A 55 7.07 -3.40 -1.86
CA ASN A 55 6.62 -2.41 -0.88
C ASN A 55 6.55 -3.00 0.53
N TYR A 56 6.11 -4.24 0.67
CA TYR A 56 6.09 -4.92 1.96
C TYR A 56 7.52 -5.24 2.44
N GLU A 57 8.40 -5.70 1.53
CA GLU A 57 9.83 -5.89 1.79
C GLU A 57 10.48 -4.61 2.37
N LYS A 58 10.23 -3.46 1.76
CA LYS A 58 10.69 -2.15 2.27
C LYS A 58 10.11 -1.82 3.64
N THR A 59 8.84 -2.10 3.86
CA THR A 59 8.19 -1.85 5.16
C THR A 59 8.81 -2.72 6.25
N VAL A 60 9.07 -4.01 5.97
CA VAL A 60 9.78 -4.91 6.88
C VAL A 60 11.19 -4.41 7.17
N GLY A 61 11.94 -3.99 6.15
CA GLY A 61 13.27 -3.41 6.31
C GLY A 61 13.28 -2.16 7.20
N ASN A 62 12.29 -1.27 7.03
CA ASN A 62 12.13 -0.10 7.88
C ASN A 62 11.79 -0.50 9.33
N THR A 63 10.91 -1.49 9.53
CA THR A 63 10.56 -1.99 10.87
C THR A 63 11.76 -2.57 11.58
N ILE A 64 12.59 -3.38 10.89
CA ILE A 64 13.85 -3.92 11.43
C ILE A 64 14.77 -2.78 11.88
N ARG A 65 14.93 -1.74 11.05
CA ARG A 65 15.75 -0.58 11.40
C ARG A 65 15.25 0.12 12.66
N GLU A 66 13.95 0.36 12.78
CA GLU A 66 13.39 1.02 13.96
C GLU A 66 13.50 0.14 15.22
N LEU A 67 13.34 -1.18 15.11
CA LEU A 67 13.57 -2.12 16.22
C LEU A 67 15.02 -2.11 16.69
N LYS A 68 15.98 -2.13 15.76
CA LYS A 68 17.41 -2.03 16.08
C LYS A 68 17.77 -0.73 16.79
N LEU A 69 17.17 0.39 16.38
CA LEU A 69 17.35 1.69 17.05
C LEU A 69 16.69 1.74 18.43
N PHE A 70 15.63 0.97 18.65
CA PHE A 70 14.90 0.92 19.90
C PHE A 70 15.59 0.02 20.95
N ARG A 71 16.06 -1.17 20.56
CA ARG A 71 16.57 -2.18 21.52
C ARG A 71 17.85 -2.91 21.06
N GLY A 72 18.47 -2.50 19.93
CA GLY A 72 19.67 -3.13 19.40
C GLY A 72 19.39 -4.31 18.47
N ASP A 73 20.45 -5.06 18.18
CA ASP A 73 20.43 -6.11 17.15
C ASP A 73 19.82 -7.43 17.61
N TYR A 74 19.63 -7.60 18.91
CA TYR A 74 19.06 -8.82 19.50
C TYR A 74 17.86 -8.49 20.37
N ILE A 75 16.72 -9.04 19.99
CA ILE A 75 15.44 -8.96 20.73
C ILE A 75 14.86 -10.37 20.74
N ALA A 76 14.82 -11.02 21.91
CA ALA A 76 14.23 -12.35 22.00
C ALA A 76 12.69 -12.26 21.97
N PHE A 77 12.01 -13.21 21.33
CA PHE A 77 10.54 -13.23 21.30
C PHE A 77 9.92 -13.26 22.70
N ARG A 78 10.58 -13.92 23.69
CA ARG A 78 10.12 -13.97 25.08
C ARG A 78 10.12 -12.60 25.78
N ASP A 79 10.92 -11.66 25.29
CA ASP A 79 11.06 -10.33 25.88
C ASP A 79 10.02 -9.33 25.31
N ILE A 80 9.20 -9.81 24.37
CA ILE A 80 8.11 -9.00 23.80
C ILE A 80 6.83 -9.26 24.61
N ASP A 81 6.60 -8.42 25.56
CA ASP A 81 5.38 -8.33 26.37
C ASP A 81 4.55 -7.10 25.99
N LYS A 82 3.50 -6.82 26.74
CA LYS A 82 2.65 -5.64 26.56
C LYS A 82 3.42 -4.33 26.78
N ASP A 83 4.36 -4.30 27.71
CA ASP A 83 5.15 -3.11 28.04
C ASP A 83 6.18 -2.82 26.94
N PHE A 84 6.78 -3.86 26.39
CA PHE A 84 7.61 -3.74 25.19
C PHE A 84 6.82 -3.13 24.03
N LEU A 85 5.61 -3.63 23.75
CA LEU A 85 4.76 -3.12 22.66
C LEU A 85 4.36 -1.65 22.90
N ASN A 86 4.01 -1.30 24.13
CA ASN A 86 3.74 0.09 24.53
C ASN A 86 4.94 0.99 24.23
N SER A 87 6.09 0.63 24.77
CA SER A 87 7.33 1.41 24.67
C SER A 87 7.78 1.54 23.21
N PHE A 88 7.64 0.48 22.41
CA PHE A 88 7.99 0.52 20.99
C PHE A 88 7.06 1.44 20.18
N VAL A 89 5.74 1.43 20.46
CA VAL A 89 4.80 2.35 19.80
C VAL A 89 5.11 3.80 20.18
N ASP A 90 5.39 4.08 21.44
CA ASP A 90 5.74 5.43 21.89
C ASP A 90 7.07 5.91 21.29
N PHE A 91 8.07 5.01 21.17
CA PHE A 91 9.30 5.28 20.42
C PHE A 91 9.01 5.62 18.96
N LEU A 92 8.15 4.83 18.26
CA LEU A 92 7.82 5.09 16.86
C LEU A 92 7.13 6.44 16.66
N LYS A 93 6.27 6.88 17.59
CA LYS A 93 5.60 8.19 17.53
C LYS A 93 6.57 9.36 17.59
N GLN A 94 7.73 9.18 18.22
CA GLN A 94 8.79 10.19 18.32
C GLN A 94 9.89 10.00 17.27
N ALA A 95 9.92 8.85 16.59
CA ALA A 95 10.94 8.51 15.61
C ALA A 95 10.89 9.45 14.41
N LYS A 96 12.05 9.97 13.99
CA LYS A 96 12.18 10.81 12.79
C LYS A 96 12.25 9.95 11.52
N LYS A 97 11.73 10.47 10.43
CA LYS A 97 11.85 9.84 9.11
C LYS A 97 13.31 9.72 8.72
N ALA A 98 13.73 8.56 8.19
CA ALA A 98 15.04 8.41 7.61
C ALA A 98 15.16 9.24 6.32
N SER A 99 16.35 9.79 6.05
CA SER A 99 16.65 10.39 4.75
C SER A 99 16.60 9.32 3.65
N LYS A 100 16.50 9.77 2.39
CA LYS A 100 16.54 8.87 1.21
C LYS A 100 17.76 7.94 1.18
N PHE A 101 18.84 8.34 1.82
CA PHE A 101 20.13 7.60 1.85
C PHE A 101 20.32 6.79 3.15
N GLY A 102 19.33 6.74 4.04
CA GLY A 102 19.28 5.82 5.18
C GLY A 102 20.16 6.17 6.39
N LEU A 103 21.08 7.11 6.27
CA LEU A 103 22.13 7.37 7.28
C LEU A 103 21.82 8.53 8.25
N LEU A 104 20.96 9.47 7.91
CA LEU A 104 20.62 10.60 8.77
C LEU A 104 19.09 10.76 8.86
N LYS A 105 18.57 10.80 10.09
CA LYS A 105 17.17 11.12 10.36
C LYS A 105 17.00 12.64 10.35
N THR A 106 16.84 13.22 9.18
CA THR A 106 16.70 14.67 8.98
C THR A 106 15.26 15.13 8.74
N GLY A 107 14.33 14.18 8.63
CA GLY A 107 12.92 14.46 8.36
C GLY A 107 12.10 14.72 9.62
N GLY A 108 10.84 15.19 9.45
CA GLY A 108 9.87 15.26 10.52
C GLY A 108 9.56 13.87 11.12
N VAL A 109 8.80 13.82 12.20
CA VAL A 109 8.34 12.59 12.86
C VAL A 109 7.60 11.66 11.90
N LEU A 110 7.59 10.37 12.22
CA LEU A 110 6.81 9.38 11.46
C LEU A 110 5.33 9.75 11.51
N SER A 111 4.63 9.60 10.37
CA SER A 111 3.17 9.71 10.34
C SER A 111 2.54 8.53 11.08
N ASN A 112 1.33 8.71 11.64
CA ASN A 112 0.59 7.64 12.27
C ASN A 112 0.42 6.43 11.35
N ASN A 113 0.21 6.65 10.05
CA ASN A 113 0.11 5.56 9.07
C ASN A 113 1.43 4.76 8.94
N SER A 114 2.59 5.40 9.12
CA SER A 114 3.89 4.70 9.16
C SER A 114 4.04 3.89 10.45
N VAL A 115 3.63 4.46 11.59
CA VAL A 115 3.62 3.75 12.89
C VAL A 115 2.73 2.51 12.80
N ILE A 116 1.51 2.65 12.24
CA ILE A 116 0.58 1.53 12.02
C ILE A 116 1.21 0.44 11.15
N ALA A 117 1.88 0.83 10.07
CA ALA A 117 2.52 -0.12 9.18
C ALA A 117 3.67 -0.89 9.86
N TYR A 118 4.52 -0.20 10.62
CA TYR A 118 5.67 -0.85 11.30
C TYR A 118 5.22 -1.75 12.45
N TYR A 119 4.28 -1.27 13.27
CA TYR A 119 3.65 -2.14 14.27
C TYR A 119 2.96 -3.35 13.64
N GLY A 120 2.27 -3.16 12.51
CA GLY A 120 1.60 -4.24 11.78
C GLY A 120 2.55 -5.34 11.32
N VAL A 121 3.79 -4.99 10.92
CA VAL A 121 4.84 -5.95 10.59
C VAL A 121 5.27 -6.74 11.82
N LEU A 122 5.55 -6.06 12.95
CA LEU A 122 5.92 -6.72 14.21
C LEU A 122 4.81 -7.64 14.71
N ARG A 123 3.55 -7.17 14.70
CA ARG A 123 2.36 -7.97 15.03
C ARG A 123 2.25 -9.23 14.17
N THR A 124 2.55 -9.11 12.88
CA THR A 124 2.54 -10.26 11.96
C THR A 124 3.61 -11.29 12.33
N ALA A 125 4.81 -10.84 12.68
CA ALA A 125 5.89 -11.73 13.15
C ALA A 125 5.51 -12.44 14.44
N ILE A 126 4.98 -11.74 15.45
CA ILE A 126 4.52 -12.29 16.72
C ILE A 126 3.40 -13.33 16.50
N ASN A 127 2.40 -13.00 15.66
CA ASN A 127 1.30 -13.92 15.34
C ASN A 127 1.80 -15.20 14.66
N ARG A 128 2.80 -15.10 13.78
CA ARG A 128 3.42 -16.28 13.16
C ARG A 128 4.22 -17.09 14.19
N ALA A 129 5.05 -16.43 14.99
CA ALA A 129 5.82 -17.07 16.05
C ALA A 129 4.93 -17.82 17.05
N TYR A 130 3.76 -17.27 17.37
CA TYR A 130 2.75 -17.95 18.18
C TYR A 130 2.19 -19.21 17.50
N LYS A 131 1.85 -19.13 16.21
CA LYS A 131 1.35 -20.27 15.43
C LYS A 131 2.41 -21.37 15.25
N GLU A 132 3.69 -20.98 15.17
CA GLU A 132 4.84 -21.89 15.03
C GLU A 132 5.32 -22.46 16.36
N GLY A 133 4.67 -22.10 17.49
CA GLY A 133 5.02 -22.57 18.83
C GLY A 133 6.36 -22.02 19.36
N ILE A 134 6.85 -20.92 18.79
CA ILE A 134 8.03 -20.20 19.28
C ILE A 134 7.70 -19.50 20.61
N ILE A 135 6.50 -18.95 20.71
CA ILE A 135 5.92 -18.38 21.94
C ILE A 135 4.59 -19.04 22.25
N THR A 136 4.26 -19.21 23.51
CA THR A 136 3.01 -19.82 24.00
C THR A 136 1.93 -18.79 24.29
N VAL A 137 2.32 -17.54 24.56
CA VAL A 137 1.42 -16.40 24.79
C VAL A 137 1.62 -15.36 23.71
N ASN A 138 0.52 -14.84 23.17
CA ASN A 138 0.56 -13.79 22.16
C ASN A 138 0.25 -12.42 22.80
N PRO A 139 1.24 -11.57 23.06
CA PRO A 139 1.03 -10.29 23.75
C PRO A 139 0.21 -9.29 22.93
N THR A 140 0.08 -9.50 21.62
CA THR A 140 -0.69 -8.58 20.76
C THR A 140 -2.20 -8.72 20.95
N LYS A 141 -2.68 -9.81 21.60
CA LYS A 141 -4.12 -10.00 21.85
C LYS A 141 -4.65 -9.09 22.94
N GLU A 142 -3.83 -8.78 23.94
CA GLU A 142 -4.17 -7.92 25.09
C GLU A 142 -3.75 -6.48 24.89
N PHE A 143 -3.05 -6.18 23.78
CA PHE A 143 -2.54 -4.85 23.48
C PHE A 143 -3.52 -4.05 22.62
N ASP A 144 -4.16 -3.06 23.22
CA ASP A 144 -5.05 -2.14 22.50
C ASP A 144 -4.25 -1.07 21.72
N PHE A 145 -3.79 -1.46 20.53
CA PHE A 145 -3.09 -0.55 19.63
C PHE A 145 -3.98 0.57 19.09
N ALA A 146 -5.27 0.30 18.89
CA ALA A 146 -6.20 1.24 18.26
C ALA A 146 -6.45 2.49 19.12
N SER A 147 -6.41 2.34 20.46
CA SER A 147 -6.51 3.48 21.38
C SER A 147 -5.29 4.42 21.32
N LYS A 148 -4.11 3.88 20.96
CA LYS A 148 -2.84 4.62 20.96
C LYS A 148 -2.53 5.36 19.67
N VAL A 149 -2.94 4.80 18.52
CA VAL A 149 -2.61 5.34 17.20
C VAL A 149 -3.83 5.27 16.30
N LYS A 150 -4.38 6.44 15.99
CA LYS A 150 -5.47 6.57 15.02
C LYS A 150 -4.89 6.82 13.63
N ALA A 151 -5.43 6.15 12.62
CA ALA A 151 -5.05 6.39 11.24
C ALA A 151 -5.35 7.85 10.84
N GLU A 152 -4.38 8.48 10.20
CA GLU A 152 -4.60 9.79 9.61
C GLU A 152 -5.40 9.63 8.32
N VAL A 153 -6.52 10.33 8.23
CA VAL A 153 -7.28 10.44 6.99
C VAL A 153 -6.51 11.41 6.09
N SER A 154 -5.72 10.88 5.16
CA SER A 154 -5.07 11.74 4.18
C SER A 154 -6.11 12.37 3.27
N ARG A 155 -6.13 13.71 3.18
CA ARG A 155 -6.85 14.40 2.10
C ARG A 155 -6.23 13.94 0.78
N ARG A 156 -7.04 13.29 -0.04
CA ARG A 156 -6.60 12.85 -1.36
C ARG A 156 -6.89 13.97 -2.34
N GLU A 157 -5.83 14.56 -2.85
CA GLU A 157 -5.95 15.56 -3.90
C GLU A 157 -6.56 14.94 -5.17
N TYR A 158 -7.40 15.71 -5.83
CA TYR A 158 -7.95 15.42 -7.14
C TYR A 158 -8.05 16.73 -7.94
N LEU A 159 -8.09 16.63 -9.25
CA LEU A 159 -8.27 17.76 -10.15
C LEU A 159 -9.77 17.98 -10.41
N THR A 160 -10.19 19.22 -10.38
CA THR A 160 -11.50 19.60 -10.94
C THR A 160 -11.46 19.54 -12.47
N ILE A 161 -12.63 19.57 -13.12
CA ILE A 161 -12.71 19.62 -14.59
C ILE A 161 -11.98 20.86 -15.12
N ASP A 162 -12.08 22.00 -14.44
CA ASP A 162 -11.43 23.24 -14.87
C ASP A 162 -9.90 23.16 -14.70
N GLU A 163 -9.40 22.59 -13.59
CA GLU A 163 -7.96 22.34 -13.41
C GLU A 163 -7.44 21.36 -14.46
N LEU A 164 -8.25 20.36 -14.86
CA LEU A 164 -7.88 19.43 -15.92
C LEU A 164 -7.78 20.13 -17.27
N LYS A 165 -8.71 21.07 -17.58
CA LYS A 165 -8.65 21.91 -18.79
C LYS A 165 -7.40 22.79 -18.80
N LEU A 166 -7.02 23.39 -17.67
CA LEU A 166 -5.77 24.17 -17.57
C LEU A 166 -4.54 23.30 -17.90
N LEU A 167 -4.47 22.08 -17.36
CA LEU A 167 -3.41 21.14 -17.68
C LEU A 167 -3.39 20.76 -19.16
N ILE A 168 -4.54 20.50 -19.77
CA ILE A 168 -4.68 20.18 -21.20
C ILE A 168 -4.13 21.31 -22.05
N GLY A 169 -4.49 22.56 -21.75
CA GLY A 169 -4.06 23.76 -22.48
C GLY A 169 -2.59 24.13 -22.25
N THR A 170 -1.91 23.56 -21.28
CA THR A 170 -0.52 23.87 -20.95
C THR A 170 0.44 22.89 -21.62
N GLU A 171 1.49 23.42 -22.25
CA GLU A 171 2.54 22.61 -22.86
C GLU A 171 3.27 21.78 -21.80
N CYS A 172 3.57 20.53 -22.14
CA CYS A 172 4.38 19.63 -21.33
C CYS A 172 5.57 19.12 -22.14
N LYS A 173 6.79 19.36 -21.64
CA LYS A 173 8.02 18.90 -22.30
C LYS A 173 8.03 17.40 -22.61
N TYR A 174 7.28 16.60 -21.86
CA TYR A 174 7.25 15.13 -21.96
C TYR A 174 5.86 14.68 -22.40
N GLU A 175 5.57 14.72 -23.71
CA GLU A 175 4.24 14.46 -24.28
C GLU A 175 3.68 13.09 -23.87
N ILE A 176 4.47 12.02 -23.96
CA ILE A 176 4.04 10.68 -23.56
C ILE A 176 3.58 10.61 -22.10
N MET A 177 4.18 11.40 -21.21
CA MET A 177 3.78 11.48 -19.81
C MET A 177 2.48 12.27 -19.64
N LYS A 178 2.31 13.40 -20.39
CA LYS A 178 1.06 14.17 -20.45
C LYS A 178 -0.07 13.28 -20.90
N GLN A 179 0.09 12.58 -22.00
CA GLN A 179 -0.89 11.65 -22.56
C GLN A 179 -1.24 10.55 -21.55
N ALA A 180 -0.26 9.89 -20.94
CA ALA A 180 -0.49 8.85 -19.95
C ALA A 180 -1.26 9.34 -18.71
N PHE A 181 -0.93 10.54 -18.22
CA PHE A 181 -1.61 11.12 -17.07
C PHE A 181 -3.06 11.50 -17.39
N LEU A 182 -3.31 12.21 -18.51
CA LEU A 182 -4.65 12.59 -18.94
C LEU A 182 -5.50 11.36 -19.27
N PHE A 183 -4.93 10.38 -19.96
CA PHE A 183 -5.58 9.09 -20.18
C PHE A 183 -5.99 8.43 -18.86
N SER A 184 -5.09 8.41 -17.85
CA SER A 184 -5.41 7.89 -16.54
C SER A 184 -6.49 8.70 -15.81
N CYS A 185 -6.55 10.02 -15.99
CA CYS A 185 -7.64 10.86 -15.47
C CYS A 185 -9.01 10.49 -16.06
N LEU A 186 -9.03 9.99 -17.28
CA LEU A 186 -10.26 9.69 -18.02
C LEU A 186 -10.66 8.20 -17.93
N CYS A 187 -9.74 7.28 -17.60
CA CYS A 187 -10.03 5.86 -17.48
C CYS A 187 -9.84 5.29 -16.06
N GLY A 188 -9.21 6.03 -15.15
CA GLY A 188 -9.03 5.61 -13.75
C GLY A 188 -8.00 4.52 -13.50
N LEU A 189 -7.20 4.10 -14.49
CA LEU A 189 -6.17 3.09 -14.31
C LEU A 189 -5.06 3.56 -13.35
N ARG A 190 -4.48 2.63 -12.59
CA ARG A 190 -3.32 2.92 -11.74
C ARG A 190 -2.07 3.10 -12.60
N VAL A 191 -1.10 3.88 -12.12
CA VAL A 191 0.21 4.02 -12.80
C VAL A 191 0.88 2.68 -13.10
N SER A 192 0.72 1.69 -12.22
CA SER A 192 1.26 0.34 -12.43
C SER A 192 0.63 -0.38 -13.61
N ASP A 193 -0.65 -0.12 -13.88
CA ASP A 193 -1.40 -0.70 -14.97
C ASP A 193 -1.11 0.07 -16.27
N ILE A 194 -1.11 1.41 -16.25
CA ILE A 194 -0.71 2.28 -17.36
C ILE A 194 0.70 1.93 -17.89
N ARG A 195 1.67 1.70 -17.00
CA ARG A 195 3.06 1.36 -17.38
C ARG A 195 3.22 0.00 -18.05
N LYS A 196 2.23 -0.84 -17.98
CA LYS A 196 2.24 -2.19 -18.58
C LYS A 196 1.17 -2.38 -19.65
N LEU A 197 0.41 -1.31 -19.92
CA LEU A 197 -0.64 -1.33 -20.92
C LEU A 197 -0.03 -1.47 -22.30
N LYS A 198 -0.48 -2.46 -23.03
CA LYS A 198 -0.04 -2.81 -24.39
C LYS A 198 -1.13 -2.50 -25.40
N TRP A 199 -0.77 -2.38 -26.65
CA TRP A 199 -1.73 -2.18 -27.72
C TRP A 199 -2.72 -3.35 -27.83
N ASN A 200 -2.28 -4.58 -27.61
CA ASN A 200 -3.14 -5.76 -27.57
C ASN A 200 -4.15 -5.79 -26.41
N ASP A 201 -3.97 -4.92 -25.39
CA ASP A 201 -4.94 -4.81 -24.30
C ASP A 201 -6.16 -3.95 -24.68
N LEU A 202 -6.09 -3.26 -25.84
CA LEU A 202 -7.20 -2.50 -26.40
C LEU A 202 -8.01 -3.41 -27.33
N GLN A 203 -9.21 -3.77 -26.89
CA GLN A 203 -10.10 -4.66 -27.63
C GLN A 203 -11.32 -3.91 -28.19
N LYS A 204 -11.65 -4.18 -29.44
CA LYS A 204 -12.87 -3.65 -30.07
C LYS A 204 -14.07 -4.45 -29.57
N SER A 205 -15.08 -3.78 -29.04
CA SER A 205 -16.34 -4.39 -28.58
C SER A 205 -17.52 -3.64 -29.19
N GLY A 206 -18.00 -4.13 -30.33
CA GLY A 206 -18.93 -3.38 -31.20
C GLY A 206 -18.29 -2.11 -31.74
N GLU A 207 -18.94 -0.97 -31.55
CA GLU A 207 -18.41 0.35 -31.94
C GLU A 207 -17.47 0.98 -30.90
N ARG A 208 -17.33 0.37 -29.72
CA ARG A 208 -16.53 0.90 -28.61
C ARG A 208 -15.22 0.15 -28.45
N ILE A 209 -14.23 0.84 -27.89
CA ILE A 209 -12.98 0.24 -27.45
C ILE A 209 -13.03 0.02 -25.94
N ARG A 210 -12.53 -1.11 -25.48
CA ARG A 210 -12.36 -1.44 -24.07
C ARG A 210 -10.95 -1.90 -23.78
N ILE A 211 -10.49 -1.69 -22.54
CA ILE A 211 -9.25 -2.26 -22.01
C ILE A 211 -9.58 -3.59 -21.37
N GLU A 212 -8.81 -4.62 -21.72
CA GLU A 212 -8.85 -5.93 -21.08
C GLU A 212 -7.47 -6.27 -20.50
N ILE A 213 -7.34 -6.15 -19.18
CA ILE A 213 -6.08 -6.37 -18.48
C ILE A 213 -6.25 -7.19 -17.20
N LYS A 214 -5.16 -7.83 -16.78
CA LYS A 214 -5.01 -8.33 -15.42
C LYS A 214 -4.30 -7.26 -14.59
N MET A 215 -5.03 -6.64 -13.67
CA MET A 215 -4.50 -5.54 -12.85
C MET A 215 -3.25 -5.94 -12.07
N GLN A 216 -2.23 -5.09 -12.07
CA GLN A 216 -0.93 -5.39 -11.45
C GLN A 216 -1.01 -5.58 -9.94
N LYS A 217 -1.82 -4.77 -9.26
CA LYS A 217 -1.92 -4.76 -7.79
C LYS A 217 -2.82 -5.87 -7.24
N THR A 218 -3.98 -6.08 -7.84
CA THR A 218 -5.00 -7.00 -7.32
C THR A 218 -4.98 -8.37 -7.99
N LYS A 219 -4.31 -8.46 -9.15
CA LYS A 219 -4.25 -9.66 -10.01
C LYS A 219 -5.62 -10.11 -10.54
N GLU A 220 -6.63 -9.24 -10.44
CA GLU A 220 -7.98 -9.47 -10.97
C GLU A 220 -8.08 -9.00 -12.42
N PRO A 221 -8.92 -9.66 -13.24
CA PRO A 221 -9.25 -9.15 -14.56
C PRO A 221 -10.03 -7.84 -14.45
N LEU A 222 -9.79 -6.93 -15.37
CA LEU A 222 -10.53 -5.68 -15.52
C LEU A 222 -10.93 -5.50 -16.96
N TYR A 223 -12.23 -5.31 -17.19
CA TYR A 223 -12.85 -4.97 -18.47
C TYR A 223 -13.35 -3.53 -18.35
N LEU A 224 -12.64 -2.60 -18.97
CA LEU A 224 -12.90 -1.17 -18.79
C LEU A 224 -13.27 -0.53 -20.15
N PRO A 225 -14.51 -0.10 -20.36
CA PRO A 225 -14.87 0.68 -21.53
C PRO A 225 -14.15 2.03 -21.50
N ILE A 226 -13.68 2.50 -22.65
CA ILE A 226 -12.97 3.76 -22.80
C ILE A 226 -13.88 4.76 -23.51
N SER A 227 -13.91 6.00 -23.01
CA SER A 227 -14.62 7.10 -23.68
C SER A 227 -13.84 7.62 -24.88
N ASP A 228 -14.54 8.19 -25.85
CA ASP A 228 -13.91 8.84 -27.01
C ASP A 228 -12.93 9.94 -26.60
N GLU A 229 -13.22 10.64 -25.49
CA GLU A 229 -12.33 11.66 -24.95
C GLU A 229 -11.03 11.04 -24.43
N ALA A 230 -11.08 9.86 -23.81
CA ALA A 230 -9.87 9.16 -23.38
C ALA A 230 -9.04 8.65 -24.57
N LEU A 231 -9.69 8.22 -25.66
CA LEU A 231 -9.00 7.76 -26.86
C LEU A 231 -8.13 8.85 -27.50
N LYS A 232 -8.49 10.13 -27.40
CA LYS A 232 -7.69 11.26 -27.91
C LYS A 232 -6.31 11.37 -27.24
N TRP A 233 -6.14 10.78 -26.07
CA TRP A 233 -4.88 10.79 -25.30
C TRP A 233 -4.02 9.55 -25.50
N LEU A 234 -4.44 8.63 -26.38
CA LEU A 234 -3.55 7.56 -26.81
C LEU A 234 -2.52 8.14 -27.79
N PRO A 235 -1.24 7.75 -27.67
CA PRO A 235 -0.26 8.08 -28.70
C PRO A 235 -0.65 7.41 -30.03
N GLN A 236 -0.11 7.90 -31.13
CA GLN A 236 -0.27 7.24 -32.42
C GLN A 236 0.46 5.89 -32.41
N GLN A 237 -0.21 4.84 -32.83
CA GLN A 237 0.38 3.48 -32.82
C GLN A 237 1.54 3.34 -33.82
N ASN A 238 1.47 4.06 -34.98
CA ASN A 238 2.47 3.99 -36.04
C ASN A 238 2.88 2.52 -36.35
N GLU A 239 4.19 2.22 -36.24
CA GLU A 239 4.76 0.89 -36.46
C GLU A 239 4.77 0.00 -35.20
N ALA A 240 4.22 0.47 -34.06
CA ALA A 240 4.21 -0.29 -32.81
C ALA A 240 3.37 -1.56 -32.96
N LYS A 241 3.94 -2.67 -32.49
CA LYS A 241 3.28 -3.98 -32.48
C LYS A 241 2.31 -4.10 -31.31
N GLY A 242 1.40 -5.07 -31.39
CA GLY A 242 0.42 -5.28 -30.33
C GLY A 242 1.01 -5.52 -28.94
N ASP A 243 2.19 -6.12 -28.84
CA ASP A 243 2.89 -6.37 -27.57
C ASP A 243 3.71 -5.20 -27.04
N ASP A 244 3.83 -4.11 -27.82
CA ASP A 244 4.53 -2.92 -27.39
C ASP A 244 3.70 -2.13 -26.38
N LEU A 245 4.41 -1.42 -25.48
CA LEU A 245 3.76 -0.58 -24.47
C LEU A 245 3.17 0.67 -25.12
N ILE A 246 1.93 1.01 -24.77
CA ILE A 246 1.30 2.26 -25.21
C ILE A 246 2.01 3.46 -24.58
N PHE A 247 2.37 3.37 -23.29
CA PHE A 247 3.02 4.44 -22.54
C PHE A 247 4.34 3.96 -21.95
N PRO A 248 5.47 4.07 -22.68
CA PRO A 248 6.80 3.71 -22.18
C PRO A 248 7.30 4.74 -21.15
N LEU A 249 6.75 4.70 -19.92
CA LEU A 249 7.01 5.66 -18.86
C LEU A 249 8.31 5.34 -18.11
N THR A 250 9.06 6.37 -17.75
CA THR A 250 10.26 6.30 -16.90
C THR A 250 9.90 5.93 -15.45
N HIS A 251 10.90 5.99 -14.55
CA HIS A 251 10.71 5.70 -13.12
C HIS A 251 9.70 6.67 -12.48
N GLU A 252 8.86 6.15 -11.56
CA GLU A 252 7.74 6.90 -10.94
C GLU A 252 8.18 8.20 -10.24
N GLY A 253 9.34 8.20 -9.59
CA GLY A 253 9.88 9.41 -8.95
C GLY A 253 10.19 10.54 -9.93
N THR A 254 10.61 10.20 -11.16
CA THR A 254 10.85 11.16 -12.25
C THR A 254 9.52 11.68 -12.80
N ILE A 255 8.55 10.77 -13.02
CA ILE A 255 7.22 11.13 -13.47
C ILE A 255 6.58 12.16 -12.53
N ASN A 256 6.60 11.93 -11.22
CA ASN A 256 5.98 12.83 -10.25
C ASN A 256 6.65 14.22 -10.22
N LYS A 257 7.97 14.30 -10.43
CA LYS A 257 8.66 15.61 -10.55
C LYS A 257 8.21 16.38 -11.80
N ILE A 258 8.06 15.67 -12.92
CA ILE A 258 7.59 16.26 -14.18
C ILE A 258 6.16 16.77 -14.01
N LEU A 259 5.28 15.93 -13.42
CA LEU A 259 3.89 16.29 -13.14
C LEU A 259 3.78 17.53 -12.25
N GLN A 260 4.57 17.63 -11.20
CA GLN A 260 4.56 18.79 -10.30
C GLN A 260 4.99 20.07 -11.00
N LYS A 261 6.03 19.98 -11.86
CA LYS A 261 6.45 21.13 -12.65
C LYS A 261 5.34 21.55 -13.62
N TRP A 262 4.81 20.63 -14.40
CA TRP A 262 3.74 20.89 -15.37
C TRP A 262 2.49 21.47 -14.72
N ALA A 263 2.09 20.95 -13.54
CA ALA A 263 0.97 21.49 -12.78
C ALA A 263 1.21 22.94 -12.34
N LYS A 264 2.44 23.23 -11.87
CA LYS A 264 2.83 24.59 -11.50
C LYS A 264 2.79 25.53 -12.72
N ASP A 265 3.30 25.09 -13.87
CA ASP A 265 3.31 25.86 -15.12
C ASP A 265 1.85 26.13 -15.61
N ALA A 266 0.92 25.20 -15.31
CA ALA A 266 -0.52 25.35 -15.58
C ALA A 266 -1.29 26.18 -14.53
N GLY A 267 -0.63 26.72 -13.51
CA GLY A 267 -1.30 27.46 -12.43
C GLY A 267 -2.05 26.59 -11.43
N VAL A 268 -1.87 25.26 -11.45
CA VAL A 268 -2.51 24.33 -10.51
C VAL A 268 -1.67 24.25 -9.22
N ILE A 269 -2.20 24.75 -8.10
CA ILE A 269 -1.49 24.86 -6.82
C ILE A 269 -1.38 23.51 -6.08
N LYS A 270 -2.25 22.54 -6.42
CA LYS A 270 -2.31 21.22 -5.78
C LYS A 270 -1.04 20.40 -6.00
N HIS A 271 -0.67 19.62 -4.98
CA HIS A 271 0.44 18.66 -5.10
C HIS A 271 0.02 17.45 -5.94
N ILE A 272 0.43 17.43 -7.20
CA ILE A 272 0.05 16.36 -8.14
C ILE A 272 1.10 15.26 -8.18
N SER A 273 0.64 14.03 -7.98
CA SER A 273 1.36 12.79 -8.29
C SER A 273 0.54 11.99 -9.31
N PHE A 274 1.12 10.97 -9.94
CA PHE A 274 0.37 10.18 -10.91
C PHE A 274 -0.89 9.53 -10.31
N HIS A 275 -0.89 9.25 -9.01
CA HIS A 275 -2.06 8.66 -8.33
C HIS A 275 -3.26 9.62 -8.25
N VAL A 276 -3.02 10.93 -8.36
CA VAL A 276 -4.07 11.97 -8.43
C VAL A 276 -4.97 11.75 -9.65
N ALA A 277 -4.44 11.27 -10.78
CA ALA A 277 -5.24 10.97 -11.97
C ALA A 277 -6.42 10.04 -11.65
N ARG A 278 -6.18 8.97 -10.93
CA ARG A 278 -7.22 8.02 -10.53
C ARG A 278 -8.22 8.61 -9.54
N HIS A 279 -7.78 9.49 -8.63
CA HIS A 279 -8.69 10.23 -7.74
C HIS A 279 -9.55 11.19 -8.52
N THR A 280 -8.96 11.87 -9.52
CA THR A 280 -9.65 12.75 -10.46
C THR A 280 -10.74 12.00 -11.21
N HIS A 281 -10.44 10.83 -11.78
CA HIS A 281 -11.44 9.99 -12.44
C HIS A 281 -12.61 9.65 -11.52
N ALA A 282 -12.32 9.14 -10.33
CA ALA A 282 -13.35 8.74 -9.38
C ALA A 282 -14.25 9.90 -8.99
N THR A 283 -13.65 11.06 -8.69
CA THR A 283 -14.37 12.28 -8.30
C THR A 283 -15.19 12.83 -9.46
N MET A 284 -14.60 12.90 -10.66
CA MET A 284 -15.27 13.37 -11.85
C MET A 284 -16.50 12.51 -12.18
N MET A 285 -16.38 11.18 -12.18
CA MET A 285 -17.49 10.27 -12.45
C MET A 285 -18.64 10.46 -11.45
N LEU A 286 -18.34 10.59 -10.15
CA LEU A 286 -19.33 10.84 -9.11
C LEU A 286 -20.01 12.21 -9.30
N THR A 287 -19.25 13.26 -9.67
CA THR A 287 -19.76 14.59 -9.93
C THR A 287 -20.70 14.59 -11.15
N LEU A 288 -20.35 13.81 -12.18
CA LEU A 288 -21.15 13.66 -13.41
C LEU A 288 -22.38 12.74 -13.23
N GLY A 289 -22.59 12.14 -12.07
CA GLY A 289 -23.81 11.40 -11.79
C GLY A 289 -23.67 9.89 -11.68
N ALA A 290 -22.52 9.33 -11.93
CA ALA A 290 -22.33 7.89 -11.73
C ALA A 290 -22.49 7.53 -10.25
N ASP A 291 -23.12 6.39 -9.97
CA ASP A 291 -23.26 5.88 -8.62
C ASP A 291 -21.93 5.30 -8.10
N LEU A 292 -21.81 5.18 -6.76
CA LEU A 292 -20.59 4.74 -6.09
C LEU A 292 -20.19 3.31 -6.46
N TYR A 293 -21.17 2.42 -6.69
CA TYR A 293 -20.92 1.03 -7.06
C TYR A 293 -20.32 0.94 -8.46
N THR A 294 -20.90 1.63 -9.43
CA THR A 294 -20.39 1.73 -10.80
C THR A 294 -18.96 2.27 -10.82
N VAL A 295 -18.69 3.39 -10.11
CA VAL A 295 -17.33 3.93 -9.99
C VAL A 295 -16.37 2.93 -9.34
N SER A 296 -16.81 2.20 -8.32
CA SER A 296 -16.01 1.13 -7.70
C SER A 296 -15.63 0.04 -8.70
N LYS A 297 -16.55 -0.37 -9.58
CA LYS A 297 -16.31 -1.36 -10.63
C LYS A 297 -15.35 -0.83 -11.71
N LEU A 298 -15.56 0.38 -12.21
CA LEU A 298 -14.67 1.03 -13.18
C LEU A 298 -13.23 1.11 -12.64
N LEU A 299 -13.08 1.40 -11.36
CA LEU A 299 -11.79 1.42 -10.70
C LEU A 299 -11.22 0.02 -10.39
N GLY A 300 -11.98 -1.06 -10.53
CA GLY A 300 -11.56 -2.42 -10.15
C GLY A 300 -11.26 -2.53 -8.66
N HIS A 301 -12.07 -1.96 -7.80
CA HIS A 301 -11.96 -2.15 -6.35
C HIS A 301 -12.65 -3.45 -5.93
N LYS A 302 -11.96 -4.31 -5.18
CA LYS A 302 -12.57 -5.52 -4.58
C LYS A 302 -13.60 -5.19 -3.52
N ASN A 303 -13.38 -4.09 -2.78
CA ASN A 303 -14.25 -3.65 -1.71
C ASN A 303 -14.70 -2.21 -1.98
N ILE A 304 -16.00 -1.98 -1.99
CA ILE A 304 -16.62 -0.67 -2.19
C ILE A 304 -16.18 0.35 -1.13
N ALA A 305 -15.82 -0.10 0.08
CA ALA A 305 -15.27 0.75 1.13
C ALA A 305 -14.03 1.54 0.66
N THR A 306 -13.27 1.01 -0.31
CA THR A 306 -12.14 1.73 -0.91
C THR A 306 -12.61 2.95 -1.73
N THR A 307 -13.84 2.93 -2.24
CA THR A 307 -14.44 4.02 -3.02
C THR A 307 -15.17 5.02 -2.12
N GLN A 308 -15.59 4.59 -0.91
CA GLN A 308 -16.29 5.45 0.06
C GLN A 308 -15.48 6.67 0.52
N ILE A 309 -14.16 6.66 0.32
CA ILE A 309 -13.32 7.85 0.57
C ILE A 309 -13.75 9.08 -0.26
N TYR A 310 -14.47 8.85 -1.37
CA TYR A 310 -15.05 9.89 -2.21
C TYR A 310 -16.49 10.25 -1.79
N ALA A 311 -17.01 9.67 -0.71
CA ALA A 311 -18.39 9.83 -0.24
C ALA A 311 -18.77 11.28 0.04
N LYS A 312 -17.82 12.12 0.45
CA LYS A 312 -18.06 13.58 0.66
C LYS A 312 -18.58 14.29 -0.58
N ILE A 313 -18.28 13.77 -1.79
CA ILE A 313 -18.79 14.33 -3.03
C ILE A 313 -20.24 13.88 -3.27
N VAL A 314 -20.57 12.68 -2.78
CA VAL A 314 -21.93 12.14 -2.82
C VAL A 314 -22.85 12.88 -1.85
N ASP A 315 -22.31 13.44 -0.76
CA ASP A 315 -23.10 14.20 0.22
C ASP A 315 -23.76 15.45 -0.41
N LYS A 316 -23.07 16.14 -1.34
CA LYS A 316 -23.69 17.23 -2.11
C LYS A 316 -24.90 16.75 -2.92
N LYS A 317 -24.86 15.53 -3.45
CA LYS A 317 -25.98 14.94 -4.19
C LYS A 317 -27.14 14.50 -3.29
N LYS A 318 -26.92 14.27 -1.99
CA LYS A 318 -28.02 14.01 -1.07
C LYS A 318 -28.91 15.24 -0.92
N GLU A 319 -28.33 16.42 -0.85
CA GLU A 319 -29.09 17.68 -0.81
C GLU A 319 -29.85 17.88 -2.12
N GLU A 320 -29.22 17.64 -3.27
CA GLU A 320 -29.88 17.68 -4.59
C GLU A 320 -31.01 16.64 -4.67
N ALA A 321 -30.79 15.40 -4.20
CA ALA A 321 -31.81 14.34 -4.23
C ALA A 321 -33.01 14.65 -3.33
N VAL A 322 -32.79 15.25 -2.17
CA VAL A 322 -33.89 15.65 -1.27
C VAL A 322 -34.69 16.80 -1.88
N SER A 323 -34.06 17.70 -2.61
CA SER A 323 -34.74 18.80 -3.32
C SER A 323 -35.61 18.34 -4.49
N LEU A 324 -35.49 17.09 -4.94
CA LEU A 324 -36.36 16.50 -5.98
C LEU A 324 -37.72 16.04 -5.44
N ILE A 325 -37.89 15.99 -4.10
CA ILE A 325 -39.18 15.60 -3.50
C ILE A 325 -40.19 16.74 -3.80
N PRO A 326 -41.27 16.46 -4.55
CA PRO A 326 -42.27 17.48 -4.87
C PRO A 326 -43.07 17.89 -3.61
N ASN A 327 -43.63 19.08 -3.63
CA ASN A 327 -44.60 19.50 -2.63
C ASN A 327 -45.81 18.54 -2.68
N LEU A 328 -46.09 17.84 -1.59
CA LEU A 328 -47.22 16.90 -1.50
C LEU A 328 -48.47 17.50 -0.84
N THR A 329 -48.38 18.76 -0.46
CA THR A 329 -49.43 19.48 0.33
C THR A 329 -50.00 20.69 -0.38
N ASP A 330 -50.08 20.72 -1.72
CA ASP A 330 -50.86 21.69 -2.46
C ASP A 330 -52.30 21.27 -2.63
#